data_5145e9613297dfd2c131957f2fd7651a
#
_entry.id   5145e9613297dfd2c131957f2fd7651a
#
_cell.length_a   1.000
_cell.length_b   1.000
_cell.length_c   1.000
_cell.angle_alpha   90.00
_cell.angle_beta   90.00
_cell.angle_gamma   90.00
#
_symmetry.space_group_name_H-M   'P 1'
#
loop_
_entity.id
_entity.type
_entity.pdbx_description
1 polymer ?
#
loop_
_entity_poly.entity_id
_entity_poly.type
_entity_poly.pdbx_seq_one_letter_code
_entity_poly.pdbx_strand_id
1 'polypeptide(L)'
;RIHRICSGDTRVFRRTTEKEQPNTAVHLLVDMSGSMGTTRNGPGNEPYRVAREAALALAVALEAIPNVNPAVTFFGGYGGCDDAVRPALKHGQRISSSVRSRFAIQPWGTTPMTEALWYAGSEMVRAREDRKLLVVLSDGGPNDPDTTHQALRLFERCGVETIGIGIKDGAIRSFISDSIVIHELA
;
A
#
# COMPACT_ATOMS: atom_id res chain seq x y z
N ARG A 1 -17.64 -35.27 26.36
CA ARG A 1 -17.24 -34.10 27.22
C ARG A 1 -18.02 -34.09 28.56
N ILE A 2 -19.24 -34.56 28.58
CA ILE A 2 -20.09 -34.67 29.79
C ILE A 2 -19.42 -35.62 30.83
N HIS A 3 -18.81 -36.68 30.37
CA HIS A 3 -18.10 -37.65 31.22
C HIS A 3 -16.97 -37.00 32.07
N ARG A 4 -16.29 -35.98 31.57
CA ARG A 4 -15.21 -35.25 32.29
C ARG A 4 -15.75 -34.35 33.40
N ILE A 5 -16.96 -33.81 33.25
CA ILE A 5 -17.59 -32.98 34.28
C ILE A 5 -17.86 -33.81 35.54
N CYS A 6 -18.30 -35.06 35.37
CA CYS A 6 -18.55 -36.00 36.49
C CYS A 6 -17.28 -36.47 37.19
N SER A 7 -16.11 -36.36 36.59
CA SER A 7 -14.81 -36.76 37.17
C SER A 7 -14.08 -35.62 37.90
N GLY A 8 -14.68 -34.44 38.06
CA GLY A 8 -14.07 -33.28 38.74
C GLY A 8 -12.92 -32.61 37.97
N ASP A 9 -12.77 -32.92 36.68
CA ASP A 9 -11.75 -32.27 35.86
C ASP A 9 -12.17 -30.84 35.51
N THR A 10 -11.48 -29.86 36.08
CA THR A 10 -11.73 -28.42 35.87
C THR A 10 -11.34 -27.91 34.49
N ARG A 11 -10.68 -28.73 33.64
CA ARG A 11 -10.23 -28.38 32.26
C ARG A 11 -11.28 -28.67 31.19
N VAL A 12 -12.57 -28.73 31.54
CA VAL A 12 -13.67 -29.02 30.62
C VAL A 12 -13.96 -27.84 29.64
N PHE A 13 -13.67 -26.65 30.09
CA PHE A 13 -13.90 -25.44 29.28
C PHE A 13 -12.58 -24.96 28.67
N ARG A 14 -12.36 -25.27 27.42
CA ARG A 14 -11.30 -24.64 26.63
C ARG A 14 -11.86 -23.30 26.11
N ARG A 15 -11.49 -22.20 26.76
CA ARG A 15 -11.74 -20.86 26.23
C ARG A 15 -10.83 -20.69 25.01
N THR A 16 -11.41 -20.85 23.82
CA THR A 16 -10.76 -20.40 22.60
C THR A 16 -10.92 -18.88 22.61
N THR A 17 -9.93 -18.17 23.07
CA THR A 17 -9.87 -16.73 22.86
C THR A 17 -9.49 -16.58 21.37
N GLU A 18 -10.48 -16.39 20.51
CA GLU A 18 -10.20 -15.82 19.19
C GLU A 18 -9.58 -14.46 19.47
N LYS A 19 -8.29 -14.32 19.17
CA LYS A 19 -7.67 -13.01 19.09
C LYS A 19 -8.40 -12.31 17.94
N GLU A 20 -9.24 -11.34 18.27
CA GLU A 20 -9.78 -10.46 17.24
C GLU A 20 -8.59 -9.87 16.48
N GLN A 21 -8.46 -10.26 15.23
CA GLN A 21 -7.43 -9.67 14.37
C GLN A 21 -7.85 -8.22 14.13
N PRO A 22 -6.93 -7.26 14.31
CA PRO A 22 -7.27 -5.86 14.11
C PRO A 22 -7.77 -5.66 12.67
N ASN A 23 -8.91 -5.01 12.56
CA ASN A 23 -9.50 -4.57 11.33
C ASN A 23 -8.55 -3.56 10.66
N THR A 24 -8.03 -3.85 9.46
CA THR A 24 -6.92 -3.09 8.86
C THR A 24 -7.27 -2.54 7.49
N ALA A 25 -7.18 -1.21 7.32
CA ALA A 25 -7.13 -0.58 6.00
C ALA A 25 -5.67 -0.58 5.49
N VAL A 26 -5.45 -1.13 4.30
CA VAL A 26 -4.14 -1.14 3.64
C VAL A 26 -4.21 -0.33 2.36
N HIS A 27 -3.48 0.78 2.28
CA HIS A 27 -3.43 1.61 1.07
C HIS A 27 -2.07 1.49 0.40
N LEU A 28 -2.04 1.02 -0.85
CA LEU A 28 -0.84 0.94 -1.66
C LEU A 28 -0.75 2.20 -2.53
N LEU A 29 0.31 2.98 -2.35
CA LEU A 29 0.71 4.06 -3.27
C LEU A 29 1.84 3.56 -4.15
N VAL A 30 1.62 3.58 -5.46
CA VAL A 30 2.55 3.01 -6.43
C VAL A 30 3.00 4.09 -7.40
N ASP A 31 4.29 4.35 -7.41
CA ASP A 31 4.93 5.31 -8.30
C ASP A 31 4.82 4.84 -9.76
N MET A 32 4.35 5.76 -10.59
CA MET A 32 4.28 5.62 -12.05
C MET A 32 4.90 6.86 -12.74
N SER A 33 5.86 7.49 -12.09
CA SER A 33 6.65 8.58 -12.71
C SER A 33 7.44 8.08 -13.92
N GLY A 34 7.94 9.01 -14.72
CA GLY A 34 8.67 8.69 -15.95
C GLY A 34 9.89 7.80 -15.75
N SER A 35 10.58 7.88 -14.60
CA SER A 35 11.71 7.03 -14.23
C SER A 35 11.36 5.55 -14.19
N MET A 36 10.15 5.22 -13.72
CA MET A 36 9.61 3.85 -13.68
C MET A 36 9.49 3.21 -15.07
N GLY A 37 9.43 4.01 -16.15
CA GLY A 37 9.40 3.56 -17.54
C GLY A 37 10.77 3.33 -18.17
N THR A 38 11.87 3.70 -17.49
CA THR A 38 13.21 3.60 -18.08
C THR A 38 13.78 2.19 -17.95
N THR A 39 14.13 1.61 -19.11
CA THR A 39 14.80 0.30 -19.17
C THR A 39 16.31 0.49 -19.01
N ARG A 40 16.87 0.06 -17.88
CA ARG A 40 18.33 -0.05 -17.74
C ARG A 40 18.88 -1.41 -18.16
N ASN A 41 18.04 -2.46 -18.28
CA ASN A 41 18.43 -3.85 -18.51
C ASN A 41 17.74 -4.50 -19.74
N GLY A 42 17.33 -3.71 -20.74
CA GLY A 42 16.70 -4.20 -21.96
C GLY A 42 15.16 -4.17 -21.93
N PRO A 43 14.51 -4.35 -23.10
CA PRO A 43 13.04 -4.30 -23.23
C PRO A 43 12.37 -5.38 -22.39
N GLY A 44 11.32 -5.01 -21.67
CA GLY A 44 10.51 -5.94 -20.86
C GLY A 44 10.79 -5.89 -19.35
N ASN A 45 11.89 -5.29 -18.91
CA ASN A 45 12.29 -5.16 -17.50
C ASN A 45 12.04 -3.76 -16.93
N GLU A 46 11.00 -3.10 -17.42
CA GLU A 46 10.62 -1.78 -16.90
C GLU A 46 10.03 -1.92 -15.49
N PRO A 47 10.53 -1.14 -14.50
CA PRO A 47 10.05 -1.19 -13.12
C PRO A 47 8.54 -1.08 -12.96
N TYR A 48 7.89 -0.24 -13.78
CA TYR A 48 6.45 -0.04 -13.69
C TYR A 48 5.62 -1.30 -13.96
N ARG A 49 6.08 -2.19 -14.86
CA ARG A 49 5.37 -3.44 -15.16
C ARG A 49 5.33 -4.33 -13.93
N VAL A 50 6.50 -4.54 -13.32
CA VAL A 50 6.63 -5.35 -12.10
C VAL A 50 5.84 -4.72 -10.96
N ALA A 51 5.95 -3.39 -10.77
CA ALA A 51 5.26 -2.67 -9.72
C ALA A 51 3.72 -2.79 -9.83
N ARG A 52 3.15 -2.60 -11.03
CA ARG A 52 1.70 -2.71 -11.23
C ARG A 52 1.17 -4.14 -11.07
N GLU A 53 1.93 -5.14 -11.55
CA GLU A 53 1.57 -6.55 -11.42
C GLU A 53 1.66 -7.00 -9.97
N ALA A 54 2.72 -6.60 -9.25
CA ALA A 54 2.86 -6.83 -7.83
C ALA A 54 1.75 -6.14 -7.02
N ALA A 55 1.40 -4.90 -7.36
CA ALA A 55 0.31 -4.18 -6.71
C ALA A 55 -1.05 -4.88 -6.89
N LEU A 56 -1.34 -5.38 -8.11
CA LEU A 56 -2.55 -6.16 -8.36
C LEU A 56 -2.55 -7.49 -7.59
N ALA A 57 -1.43 -8.22 -7.63
CA ALA A 57 -1.31 -9.51 -6.92
C ALA A 57 -1.47 -9.31 -5.40
N LEU A 58 -0.83 -8.29 -4.85
CA LEU A 58 -0.93 -7.96 -3.43
C LEU A 58 -2.36 -7.53 -3.06
N ALA A 59 -3.02 -6.71 -3.88
CA ALA A 59 -4.41 -6.31 -3.65
C ALA A 59 -5.35 -7.52 -3.62
N VAL A 60 -5.19 -8.48 -4.56
CA VAL A 60 -5.96 -9.73 -4.59
C VAL A 60 -5.69 -10.58 -3.35
N ALA A 61 -4.44 -10.69 -2.94
CA ALA A 61 -4.07 -11.45 -1.73
C ALA A 61 -4.65 -10.80 -0.46
N LEU A 62 -4.58 -9.48 -0.35
CA LEU A 62 -5.13 -8.73 0.79
C LEU A 62 -6.67 -8.82 0.84
N GLU A 63 -7.36 -8.77 -0.31
CA GLU A 63 -8.81 -8.92 -0.38
C GLU A 63 -9.29 -10.29 0.16
N ALA A 64 -8.46 -11.31 0.04
CA ALA A 64 -8.77 -12.66 0.55
C ALA A 64 -8.59 -12.79 2.07
N ILE A 65 -7.93 -11.85 2.73
CA ILE A 65 -7.71 -11.87 4.18
C ILE A 65 -8.91 -11.26 4.90
N PRO A 66 -9.55 -11.97 5.84
CA PRO A 66 -10.64 -11.41 6.62
C PRO A 66 -10.23 -10.14 7.38
N ASN A 67 -11.10 -9.15 7.44
CA ASN A 67 -10.91 -7.86 8.12
C ASN A 67 -9.77 -7.00 7.54
N VAL A 68 -9.35 -7.26 6.30
CA VAL A 68 -8.42 -6.40 5.57
C VAL A 68 -9.15 -5.70 4.42
N ASN A 69 -9.01 -4.39 4.34
CA ASN A 69 -9.64 -3.52 3.35
C ASN A 69 -8.57 -2.86 2.47
N PRO A 70 -8.22 -3.45 1.33
CA PRO A 70 -7.16 -2.91 0.47
C PRO A 70 -7.66 -1.75 -0.40
N ALA A 71 -6.74 -0.82 -0.70
CA ALA A 71 -6.86 0.19 -1.75
C ALA A 71 -5.55 0.32 -2.51
N VAL A 72 -5.61 0.71 -3.78
CA VAL A 72 -4.42 0.93 -4.63
C VAL A 72 -4.60 2.22 -5.41
N THR A 73 -3.61 3.09 -5.31
CA THR A 73 -3.55 4.34 -6.06
C THR A 73 -2.19 4.46 -6.74
N PHE A 74 -2.20 4.69 -8.03
CA PHE A 74 -1.02 5.04 -8.80
C PHE A 74 -0.81 6.54 -8.77
N PHE A 75 0.45 7.00 -8.70
CA PHE A 75 0.77 8.41 -8.72
C PHE A 75 1.89 8.74 -9.72
N GLY A 76 1.79 9.91 -10.30
CA GLY A 76 2.66 10.50 -11.32
C GLY A 76 2.08 11.86 -11.70
N GLY A 77 2.61 12.53 -12.71
CA GLY A 77 2.03 13.77 -13.20
C GLY A 77 3.01 14.90 -13.43
N TYR A 78 2.54 15.94 -14.10
CA TYR A 78 3.37 17.09 -14.47
C TYR A 78 3.21 18.31 -13.54
N GLY A 79 2.37 18.17 -12.51
CA GLY A 79 2.03 19.20 -11.53
C GLY A 79 0.53 19.50 -11.50
N GLY A 80 0.02 19.74 -10.29
CA GLY A 80 -1.40 19.94 -10.02
C GLY A 80 -2.09 18.69 -9.48
N CYS A 81 -3.06 18.89 -8.57
CA CYS A 81 -3.70 17.79 -7.84
C CYS A 81 -4.53 16.86 -8.76
N ASP A 82 -5.07 17.38 -9.86
CA ASP A 82 -6.00 16.63 -10.72
C ASP A 82 -5.33 15.53 -11.55
N ASP A 83 -4.01 15.64 -11.81
CA ASP A 83 -3.25 14.65 -12.58
C ASP A 83 -2.27 13.84 -11.71
N ALA A 84 -2.14 14.17 -10.43
CA ALA A 84 -1.14 13.55 -9.54
C ALA A 84 -1.46 12.11 -9.18
N VAL A 85 -2.73 11.70 -9.18
CA VAL A 85 -3.16 10.38 -8.70
C VAL A 85 -4.20 9.73 -9.60
N ARG A 86 -4.11 8.41 -9.73
CA ARG A 86 -5.07 7.57 -10.46
C ARG A 86 -5.46 6.36 -9.59
N PRO A 87 -6.60 6.43 -8.87
CA PRO A 87 -7.04 5.33 -8.02
C PRO A 87 -7.50 4.14 -8.88
N ALA A 88 -6.88 2.98 -8.68
CA ALA A 88 -7.27 1.74 -9.33
C ALA A 88 -8.26 0.93 -8.49
N LEU A 89 -8.04 0.84 -7.19
CA LEU A 89 -8.92 0.18 -6.21
C LEU A 89 -9.16 1.12 -5.04
N LYS A 90 -10.42 1.35 -4.68
CA LYS A 90 -10.81 2.14 -3.49
C LYS A 90 -11.13 1.24 -2.30
N HIS A 91 -10.97 1.73 -1.08
CA HIS A 91 -11.41 1.04 0.13
C HIS A 91 -12.89 0.62 0.03
N GLY A 92 -13.19 -0.61 0.43
CA GLY A 92 -14.54 -1.20 0.35
C GLY A 92 -14.97 -1.65 -1.05
N GLN A 93 -14.16 -1.45 -2.07
CA GLN A 93 -14.44 -1.90 -3.43
C GLN A 93 -13.87 -3.31 -3.65
N ARG A 94 -14.65 -4.19 -4.30
CA ARG A 94 -14.17 -5.52 -4.70
C ARG A 94 -13.44 -5.49 -6.03
N ILE A 95 -12.46 -6.40 -6.17
CA ILE A 95 -11.66 -6.53 -7.40
C ILE A 95 -12.47 -7.27 -8.48
N SER A 96 -13.08 -6.50 -9.37
CA SER A 96 -13.79 -6.97 -10.56
C SER A 96 -12.92 -6.86 -11.82
N SER A 97 -13.40 -7.34 -12.97
CA SER A 97 -12.74 -7.15 -14.26
C SER A 97 -12.53 -5.66 -14.61
N SER A 98 -13.50 -4.81 -14.29
CA SER A 98 -13.40 -3.36 -14.51
C SER A 98 -12.39 -2.68 -13.57
N VAL A 99 -12.16 -3.20 -12.36
CA VAL A 99 -11.10 -2.74 -11.47
C VAL A 99 -9.74 -3.19 -12.00
N ARG A 100 -9.62 -4.45 -12.42
CA ARG A 100 -8.36 -4.98 -12.98
C ARG A 100 -7.88 -4.18 -14.21
N SER A 101 -8.80 -3.72 -15.07
CA SER A 101 -8.42 -2.91 -16.23
C SER A 101 -7.78 -1.57 -15.86
N ARG A 102 -8.06 -1.02 -14.68
CA ARG A 102 -7.44 0.22 -14.19
C ARG A 102 -5.96 0.05 -13.82
N PHE A 103 -5.51 -1.20 -13.64
CA PHE A 103 -4.09 -1.49 -13.40
C PHE A 103 -3.27 -1.46 -14.71
N ALA A 104 -3.90 -1.43 -15.88
CA ALA A 104 -3.22 -1.30 -17.18
C ALA A 104 -2.77 0.16 -17.44
N ILE A 105 -2.00 0.71 -16.48
CA ILE A 105 -1.50 2.08 -16.50
C ILE A 105 -0.07 2.14 -17.07
N GLN A 106 0.28 3.25 -17.70
CA GLN A 106 1.62 3.56 -18.19
C GLN A 106 2.24 4.68 -17.33
N PRO A 107 3.57 4.75 -17.22
CA PRO A 107 4.26 5.85 -16.55
C PRO A 107 3.92 7.21 -17.15
N TRP A 108 3.81 8.23 -16.26
CA TRP A 108 3.56 9.60 -16.69
C TRP A 108 4.17 10.61 -15.72
N GLY A 109 4.75 11.69 -16.26
CA GLY A 109 5.20 12.87 -15.52
C GLY A 109 6.32 12.63 -14.52
N THR A 110 6.24 13.33 -13.40
CA THR A 110 7.21 13.36 -12.30
C THR A 110 6.69 12.59 -11.08
N THR A 111 7.29 12.81 -9.89
CA THR A 111 6.99 12.07 -8.64
C THR A 111 6.25 12.95 -7.61
N PRO A 112 4.94 13.25 -7.79
CA PRO A 112 4.14 14.07 -6.87
C PRO A 112 3.72 13.27 -5.63
N MET A 113 4.71 12.80 -4.86
CA MET A 113 4.49 11.93 -3.71
C MET A 113 3.68 12.62 -2.60
N THR A 114 3.87 13.93 -2.40
CA THR A 114 3.14 14.71 -1.39
C THR A 114 1.64 14.70 -1.67
N GLU A 115 1.24 14.97 -2.92
CA GLU A 115 -0.16 14.96 -3.36
C GLU A 115 -0.77 13.56 -3.21
N ALA A 116 0.00 12.53 -3.57
CA ALA A 116 -0.41 11.14 -3.42
C ALA A 116 -0.61 10.77 -1.94
N LEU A 117 0.28 11.19 -1.05
CA LEU A 117 0.13 11.02 0.40
C LEU A 117 -1.15 11.69 0.91
N TRP A 118 -1.41 12.94 0.54
CA TRP A 118 -2.63 13.64 0.96
C TRP A 118 -3.89 12.95 0.45
N TYR A 119 -3.88 12.46 -0.79
CA TYR A 119 -4.99 11.67 -1.33
C TYR A 119 -5.21 10.40 -0.50
N ALA A 120 -4.16 9.58 -0.29
CA ALA A 120 -4.25 8.35 0.50
C ALA A 120 -4.71 8.63 1.94
N GLY A 121 -4.18 9.68 2.58
CA GLY A 121 -4.59 10.10 3.91
C GLY A 121 -6.08 10.44 3.98
N SER A 122 -6.61 11.15 2.98
CA SER A 122 -8.03 11.49 2.90
C SER A 122 -8.93 10.25 2.77
N GLU A 123 -8.50 9.24 2.01
CA GLU A 123 -9.23 7.98 1.86
C GLU A 123 -9.15 7.14 3.14
N MET A 124 -7.99 7.11 3.80
CA MET A 124 -7.79 6.36 5.06
C MET A 124 -8.56 6.97 6.25
N VAL A 125 -8.71 8.30 6.29
CA VAL A 125 -9.56 8.94 7.32
C VAL A 125 -11.03 8.53 7.18
N ARG A 126 -11.50 8.28 5.96
CA ARG A 126 -12.86 7.80 5.69
C ARG A 126 -13.03 6.31 5.94
N ALA A 127 -11.94 5.55 5.93
CA ALA A 127 -11.93 4.13 6.20
C ALA A 127 -12.27 3.85 7.68
N ARG A 128 -13.13 2.84 7.93
CA ARG A 128 -13.66 2.53 9.26
C ARG A 128 -12.73 1.64 10.09
N GLU A 129 -11.70 1.11 9.47
CA GLU A 129 -10.73 0.19 10.05
C GLU A 129 -9.91 0.90 11.13
N ASP A 130 -9.67 0.19 12.25
CA ASP A 130 -8.94 0.75 13.40
C ASP A 130 -7.44 0.92 13.11
N ARG A 131 -6.86 -0.05 12.40
CA ARG A 131 -5.47 -0.03 11.97
C ARG A 131 -5.36 0.51 10.54
N LYS A 132 -4.40 1.39 10.30
CA LYS A 132 -4.16 2.01 8.99
C LYS A 132 -2.72 1.82 8.58
N LEU A 133 -2.52 1.12 7.46
CA LEU A 133 -1.22 0.82 6.90
C LEU A 133 -1.09 1.42 5.51
N LEU A 134 -0.12 2.29 5.33
CA LEU A 134 0.27 2.87 4.06
C LEU A 134 1.54 2.20 3.55
N VAL A 135 1.52 1.72 2.32
CA VAL A 135 2.69 1.15 1.65
C VAL A 135 3.01 2.00 0.43
N VAL A 136 4.21 2.56 0.38
CA VAL A 136 4.68 3.42 -0.71
C VAL A 136 5.75 2.68 -1.53
N LEU A 137 5.49 2.47 -2.82
CA LEU A 137 6.45 1.92 -3.79
C LEU A 137 6.96 3.06 -4.68
N SER A 138 8.29 3.27 -4.73
CA SER A 138 8.90 4.28 -5.61
C SER A 138 10.32 3.86 -6.03
N ASP A 139 10.75 4.32 -7.21
CA ASP A 139 12.12 4.14 -7.70
C ASP A 139 13.01 5.38 -7.50
N GLY A 140 12.48 6.43 -6.83
CA GLY A 140 13.19 7.68 -6.63
C GLY A 140 12.66 8.52 -5.47
N GLY A 141 13.15 9.76 -5.42
CA GLY A 141 12.72 10.76 -4.44
C GLY A 141 11.50 11.56 -4.92
N PRO A 142 10.75 12.19 -3.99
CA PRO A 142 9.62 13.05 -4.31
C PRO A 142 10.07 14.37 -4.97
N ASN A 143 9.12 15.01 -5.68
CA ASN A 143 9.35 16.37 -6.24
C ASN A 143 9.65 17.41 -5.15
N ASP A 144 8.97 17.28 -4.00
CA ASP A 144 9.13 18.16 -2.84
C ASP A 144 9.43 17.33 -1.58
N PRO A 145 10.71 17.22 -1.19
CA PRO A 145 11.12 16.46 -0.01
C PRO A 145 10.55 17.01 1.30
N ASP A 146 10.48 18.33 1.46
CA ASP A 146 10.10 18.96 2.72
C ASP A 146 8.63 18.76 3.04
N THR A 147 7.76 18.98 2.07
CA THR A 147 6.31 18.75 2.23
C THR A 147 5.99 17.25 2.35
N THR A 148 6.75 16.37 1.69
CA THR A 148 6.65 14.92 1.87
C THR A 148 6.97 14.51 3.30
N HIS A 149 8.05 15.00 3.88
CA HIS A 149 8.40 14.75 5.29
C HIS A 149 7.33 15.28 6.26
N GLN A 150 6.74 16.44 5.97
CA GLN A 150 5.66 17.00 6.81
C GLN A 150 4.42 16.10 6.77
N ALA A 151 4.01 15.61 5.59
CA ALA A 151 2.89 14.70 5.43
C ALA A 151 3.10 13.37 6.17
N LEU A 152 4.28 12.76 6.03
CA LEU A 152 4.62 11.51 6.72
C LEU A 152 4.64 11.65 8.24
N ARG A 153 5.20 12.73 8.78
CA ARG A 153 5.14 13.03 10.22
C ARG A 153 3.73 13.22 10.73
N LEU A 154 2.84 13.83 9.94
CA LEU A 154 1.44 13.93 10.31
C LEU A 154 0.77 12.57 10.35
N PHE A 155 1.04 11.69 9.39
CA PHE A 155 0.49 10.33 9.35
C PHE A 155 0.91 9.54 10.58
N GLU A 156 2.19 9.54 10.94
CA GLU A 156 2.71 8.90 12.15
C GLU A 156 1.96 9.40 13.40
N ARG A 157 1.79 10.71 13.53
CA ARG A 157 1.03 11.32 14.66
C ARG A 157 -0.45 10.93 14.66
N CYS A 158 -1.03 10.63 13.50
CA CYS A 158 -2.40 10.14 13.36
C CYS A 158 -2.52 8.61 13.50
N GLY A 159 -1.43 7.91 13.81
CA GLY A 159 -1.42 6.46 13.99
C GLY A 159 -1.47 5.67 12.68
N VAL A 160 -1.09 6.28 11.55
CA VAL A 160 -0.92 5.58 10.27
C VAL A 160 0.48 5.00 10.23
N GLU A 161 0.58 3.67 10.16
CA GLU A 161 1.84 2.96 9.93
C GLU A 161 2.24 3.12 8.46
N THR A 162 3.51 3.47 8.20
CA THR A 162 4.00 3.66 6.82
C THR A 162 5.18 2.76 6.54
N ILE A 163 5.12 2.02 5.43
CA ILE A 163 6.18 1.15 4.92
C ILE A 163 6.62 1.65 3.55
N GLY A 164 7.94 1.80 3.35
CA GLY A 164 8.55 2.16 2.08
C GLY A 164 9.12 0.95 1.34
N ILE A 165 8.88 0.85 0.03
CA ILE A 165 9.50 -0.13 -0.86
C ILE A 165 10.22 0.64 -1.96
N GLY A 166 11.55 0.67 -1.91
CA GLY A 166 12.40 1.24 -2.95
C GLY A 166 12.65 0.24 -4.07
N ILE A 167 12.52 0.68 -5.32
CA ILE A 167 12.83 -0.15 -6.49
C ILE A 167 14.15 0.36 -7.07
N LYS A 168 15.20 -0.46 -6.98
CA LYS A 168 16.58 -0.16 -7.46
C LYS A 168 17.27 1.00 -6.76
N ASP A 169 16.55 1.98 -6.21
CA ASP A 169 17.06 3.16 -5.52
C ASP A 169 16.71 3.15 -4.03
N GLY A 170 17.66 3.57 -3.22
CA GLY A 170 17.51 3.70 -1.77
C GLY A 170 16.91 5.03 -1.31
N ALA A 171 16.49 5.93 -2.20
CA ALA A 171 15.96 7.25 -1.85
C ALA A 171 14.78 7.18 -0.86
N ILE A 172 13.95 6.16 -0.95
CA ILE A 172 12.82 5.93 -0.04
C ILE A 172 13.24 5.88 1.44
N ARG A 173 14.45 5.41 1.75
CA ARG A 173 14.98 5.29 3.11
C ARG A 173 15.18 6.63 3.81
N SER A 174 15.36 7.70 3.05
CA SER A 174 15.48 9.05 3.60
C SER A 174 14.14 9.63 4.05
N PHE A 175 13.02 9.03 3.62
CA PHE A 175 11.67 9.50 3.91
C PHE A 175 10.93 8.58 4.87
N ILE A 176 11.07 7.26 4.71
CA ILE A 176 10.34 6.26 5.46
C ILE A 176 11.33 5.34 6.17
N SER A 177 11.36 5.37 7.51
CA SER A 177 12.28 4.58 8.34
C SER A 177 12.08 3.09 8.14
N ASP A 178 10.80 2.63 8.14
CA ASP A 178 10.46 1.25 7.89
C ASP A 178 10.42 0.99 6.37
N SER A 179 11.60 0.75 5.80
CA SER A 179 11.71 0.58 4.36
C SER A 179 12.64 -0.55 3.96
N ILE A 180 12.33 -1.15 2.81
CA ILE A 180 13.15 -2.15 2.13
C ILE A 180 13.49 -1.67 0.72
N VAL A 181 14.63 -2.10 0.18
CA VAL A 181 15.03 -1.79 -1.19
C VAL A 181 15.21 -3.08 -1.97
N ILE A 182 14.55 -3.17 -3.12
CA ILE A 182 14.64 -4.29 -4.05
C ILE A 182 15.61 -3.89 -5.17
N HIS A 183 16.78 -4.53 -5.22
CA HIS A 183 17.84 -4.19 -6.19
C HIS A 183 17.66 -4.92 -7.52
N GLU A 184 17.13 -6.13 -7.53
CA GLU A 184 16.92 -6.95 -8.72
C GLU A 184 15.44 -7.26 -8.88
N LEU A 185 14.92 -6.95 -10.07
CA LEU A 185 13.59 -7.37 -10.50
C LEU A 185 13.79 -8.62 -11.36
N ALA A 186 13.29 -9.75 -10.86
CA ALA A 186 13.37 -11.04 -11.54
C ALA A 186 12.47 -11.09 -12.79
#